data_f8b66447e7b429bc1b14df0086382e6e
#
_entry.id   f8b66447e7b429bc1b14df0086382e6e
#
_cell.length_a   1.000
_cell.length_b   1.000
_cell.length_c   1.000
_cell.angle_alpha   90.00
_cell.angle_beta   90.00
_cell.angle_gamma   90.00
#
_symmetry.space_group_name_H-M   'P 1'
#
loop_
_entity.id
_entity.type
_entity.pdbx_description
1 polymer ?
#
loop_
_entity_poly.entity_id
_entity_poly.type
_entity_poly.pdbx_seq_one_letter_code
_entity_poly.pdbx_strand_id
1 'polypeptide(L)'
;MKPIVYKIAMERMQILIDNAISNARTDPELSQRQASIARRISSKYKIRMPYDLRIVFCKKCKSFIAPGINSRIRLGRASVKSIRISCNFCGHTYRKLIP
;
A
#
# COMPACT_ATOMS: atom_id res chain seq x y z
N MET A 1 3.84 -10.62 21.82
CA MET A 1 4.98 -10.24 20.96
C MET A 1 5.89 -9.26 21.71
N LYS A 2 7.20 -9.47 21.61
CA LYS A 2 8.14 -8.55 22.24
C LYS A 2 8.14 -7.20 21.52
N PRO A 3 8.16 -6.07 22.24
CA PRO A 3 8.14 -4.74 21.61
C PRO A 3 9.26 -4.50 20.60
N ILE A 4 10.45 -5.07 20.84
CA ILE A 4 11.58 -4.90 19.91
C ILE A 4 11.32 -5.60 18.57
N VAL A 5 10.68 -6.77 18.57
CA VAL A 5 10.33 -7.49 17.35
C VAL A 5 9.29 -6.70 16.55
N TYR A 6 8.30 -6.15 17.23
CA TYR A 6 7.29 -5.31 16.61
C TYR A 6 7.94 -4.10 15.91
N LYS A 7 8.84 -3.42 16.60
CA LYS A 7 9.51 -2.24 16.08
C LYS A 7 10.34 -2.56 14.83
N ILE A 8 11.12 -3.64 14.88
CA ILE A 8 11.95 -4.06 13.75
C ILE A 8 11.06 -4.43 12.55
N ALA A 9 9.99 -5.16 12.78
CA ALA A 9 9.07 -5.56 11.71
C ALA A 9 8.42 -4.33 11.06
N MET A 10 8.00 -3.34 11.85
CA MET A 10 7.41 -2.12 11.32
C MET A 10 8.42 -1.33 10.47
N GLU A 11 9.66 -1.22 10.93
CA GLU A 11 10.71 -0.53 10.18
C GLU A 11 10.97 -1.23 8.84
N ARG A 12 11.04 -2.56 8.84
CA ARG A 12 11.26 -3.32 7.61
C ARG A 12 10.12 -3.17 6.62
N MET A 13 8.88 -3.19 7.11
CA MET A 13 7.72 -2.97 6.23
C MET A 13 7.77 -1.57 5.60
N GLN A 14 8.12 -0.57 6.39
CA GLN A 14 8.24 0.80 5.90
C GLN A 14 9.31 0.93 4.82
N ILE A 15 10.49 0.37 5.06
CA ILE A 15 11.60 0.40 4.10
C ILE A 15 11.22 -0.30 2.80
N LEU A 16 10.60 -1.49 2.90
CA LEU A 16 10.20 -2.27 1.73
C LEU A 16 9.15 -1.53 0.90
N ILE A 17 8.16 -0.92 1.54
CA ILE A 17 7.13 -0.17 0.83
C ILE A 17 7.72 1.08 0.18
N ASP A 18 8.59 1.82 0.89
CA ASP A 18 9.25 3.00 0.31
C ASP A 18 10.08 2.63 -0.92
N ASN A 19 10.83 1.54 -0.83
CA ASN A 19 11.62 1.05 -1.97
C ASN A 19 10.71 0.57 -3.11
N ALA A 20 9.61 -0.08 -2.79
CA ALA A 20 8.64 -0.52 -3.80
C ALA A 20 8.05 0.67 -4.56
N ILE A 21 7.72 1.74 -3.86
CA ILE A 21 7.20 2.97 -4.49
C ILE A 21 8.28 3.58 -5.39
N SER A 22 9.52 3.65 -4.93
CA SER A 22 10.62 4.21 -5.70
C SER A 22 10.91 3.41 -6.96
N ASN A 23 10.78 2.09 -6.90
CA ASN A 23 11.07 1.19 -8.03
C ASN A 23 9.87 0.92 -8.93
N ALA A 24 8.68 1.40 -8.58
CA ALA A 24 7.45 1.04 -9.28
C ALA A 24 7.45 1.40 -10.76
N ARG A 25 8.15 2.47 -11.13
CA ARG A 25 8.22 2.93 -12.52
C ARG A 25 9.38 2.28 -13.27
N THR A 26 10.54 2.13 -12.62
CA THR A 26 11.76 1.64 -13.25
C THR A 26 11.84 0.13 -13.25
N ASP A 27 11.37 -0.53 -12.21
CA ASP A 27 11.38 -1.98 -12.09
C ASP A 27 10.10 -2.47 -11.39
N PRO A 28 8.98 -2.54 -12.14
CA PRO A 28 7.69 -2.94 -11.54
C PRO A 28 7.70 -4.34 -10.93
N GLU A 29 8.48 -5.25 -11.50
CA GLU A 29 8.56 -6.61 -10.99
C GLU A 29 9.22 -6.65 -9.60
N LEU A 30 10.34 -5.95 -9.45
CA LEU A 30 11.01 -5.82 -8.16
C LEU A 30 10.11 -5.13 -7.15
N SER A 31 9.41 -4.08 -7.56
CA SER A 31 8.45 -3.36 -6.74
C SER A 31 7.38 -4.29 -6.16
N GLN A 32 6.79 -5.14 -7.00
CA GLN A 32 5.78 -6.10 -6.56
C GLN A 32 6.35 -7.11 -5.56
N ARG A 33 7.58 -7.56 -5.79
CA ARG A 33 8.25 -8.50 -4.87
C ARG A 33 8.51 -7.87 -3.51
N GLN A 34 9.00 -6.64 -3.48
CA GLN A 34 9.27 -5.92 -2.23
C GLN A 34 7.99 -5.72 -1.43
N ALA A 35 6.92 -5.30 -2.09
CA ALA A 35 5.63 -5.12 -1.45
C ALA A 35 5.07 -6.45 -0.93
N SER A 36 5.23 -7.52 -1.67
CA SER A 36 4.81 -8.86 -1.26
C SER A 36 5.54 -9.31 0.01
N ILE A 37 6.83 -9.03 0.11
CA ILE A 37 7.62 -9.36 1.30
C ILE A 37 7.10 -8.57 2.50
N ALA A 38 6.77 -7.29 2.32
CA ALA A 38 6.20 -6.47 3.40
C ALA A 38 4.89 -7.07 3.91
N ARG A 39 4.02 -7.54 3.01
CA ARG A 39 2.77 -8.19 3.40
C ARG A 39 3.00 -9.48 4.16
N ARG A 40 4.01 -10.26 3.76
CA ARG A 40 4.38 -11.49 4.47
C ARG A 40 4.85 -11.21 5.89
N ILE A 41 5.62 -10.13 6.09
CA ILE A 41 6.05 -9.73 7.43
C ILE A 41 4.83 -9.39 8.29
N SER A 42 3.88 -8.65 7.74
CA SER A 42 2.64 -8.32 8.44
C SER A 42 1.88 -9.58 8.87
N SER A 43 1.73 -10.55 7.97
CA SER A 43 1.02 -11.80 8.26
C SER A 43 1.78 -12.68 9.24
N LYS A 44 3.09 -12.81 9.07
CA LYS A 44 3.92 -13.68 9.90
C LYS A 44 3.93 -13.25 11.36
N TYR A 45 4.05 -11.96 11.60
CA TYR A 45 4.12 -11.42 12.96
C TYR A 45 2.77 -10.92 13.46
N LYS A 46 1.70 -11.10 12.68
CA LYS A 46 0.33 -10.68 13.02
C LYS A 46 0.27 -9.21 13.39
N ILE A 47 1.01 -8.38 12.66
CA ILE A 47 1.05 -6.93 12.84
C ILE A 47 0.17 -6.29 11.80
N ARG A 48 -0.80 -5.46 12.24
CA ARG A 48 -1.64 -4.72 11.32
C ARG A 48 -0.83 -3.57 10.72
N MET A 49 -0.74 -3.52 9.38
CA MET A 49 -0.09 -2.41 8.71
C MET A 49 -0.78 -1.09 9.04
N PRO A 50 -0.02 0.00 9.27
CA PRO A 50 -0.61 1.34 9.37
C PRO A 50 -1.36 1.68 8.09
N TYR A 51 -2.34 2.58 8.18
CA TYR A 51 -3.15 2.95 7.03
C TYR A 51 -2.29 3.46 5.85
N ASP A 52 -1.25 4.23 6.15
CA ASP A 52 -0.36 4.79 5.12
C ASP A 52 0.28 3.70 4.25
N LEU A 53 0.58 2.54 4.85
CA LEU A 53 1.15 1.41 4.11
C LEU A 53 0.07 0.55 3.45
N ARG A 54 -1.12 0.45 4.05
CA ARG A 54 -2.21 -0.35 3.50
C ARG A 54 -2.82 0.25 2.24
N ILE A 55 -2.76 1.57 2.10
CA ILE A 55 -3.38 2.27 0.99
C ILE A 55 -2.74 1.92 -0.36
N VAL A 56 -1.49 1.44 -0.35
CA VAL A 56 -0.78 1.05 -1.58
C VAL A 56 -1.10 -0.38 -2.01
N PHE A 57 -2.01 -1.07 -1.33
CA PHE A 57 -2.48 -2.40 -1.71
C PHE A 57 -3.95 -2.35 -2.08
N CYS A 58 -4.31 -3.00 -3.17
CA CYS A 58 -5.72 -3.13 -3.55
C CYS A 58 -6.43 -4.08 -2.59
N LYS A 59 -7.60 -3.66 -2.09
CA LYS A 59 -8.37 -4.48 -1.16
C LYS A 59 -8.98 -5.71 -1.83
N LYS A 60 -9.21 -5.66 -3.13
CA LYS A 60 -9.85 -6.74 -3.87
C LYS A 60 -8.84 -7.74 -4.43
N CYS A 61 -7.87 -7.29 -5.22
CA CYS A 61 -6.90 -8.18 -5.85
C CYS A 61 -5.61 -8.37 -5.06
N LYS A 62 -5.42 -7.61 -3.98
CA LYS A 62 -4.26 -7.68 -3.08
C LYS A 62 -2.93 -7.30 -3.73
N SER A 63 -2.94 -6.79 -4.95
CA SER A 63 -1.73 -6.36 -5.64
C SER A 63 -1.25 -5.02 -5.10
N PHE A 64 0.06 -4.80 -5.19
CA PHE A 64 0.65 -3.52 -4.88
C PHE A 64 0.28 -2.50 -5.96
N ILE A 65 -0.30 -1.38 -5.54
CA ILE A 65 -0.75 -0.33 -6.45
C ILE A 65 -0.07 0.98 -6.10
N ALA A 66 1.08 1.23 -6.73
CA ALA A 66 1.82 2.47 -6.50
C ALA A 66 0.98 3.67 -6.96
N PRO A 67 0.88 4.73 -6.14
CA PRO A 67 0.08 5.91 -6.51
C PRO A 67 0.56 6.54 -7.82
N GLY A 68 -0.37 6.79 -8.75
CA GLY A 68 -0.06 7.41 -10.03
C GLY A 68 0.62 6.50 -11.05
N ILE A 69 0.94 5.26 -10.68
CA ILE A 69 1.59 4.28 -11.58
C ILE A 69 0.65 3.10 -11.81
N ASN A 70 0.35 2.33 -10.76
CA ASN A 70 -0.54 1.17 -10.82
C ASN A 70 -1.92 1.48 -10.28
N SER A 71 -2.15 2.70 -9.86
CA SER A 71 -3.45 3.15 -9.38
C SER A 71 -3.71 4.57 -9.84
N ARG A 72 -4.98 4.92 -9.96
CA ARG A 72 -5.42 6.25 -10.33
C ARG A 72 -6.03 6.91 -9.10
N ILE A 73 -5.49 8.07 -8.73
CA ILE A 73 -5.99 8.83 -7.59
C ILE A 73 -6.72 10.06 -8.09
N ARG A 74 -7.96 10.26 -7.65
CA ARG A 74 -8.77 11.41 -8.01
C ARG A 74 -9.38 12.05 -6.77
N LEU A 75 -9.49 13.37 -6.79
CA LEU A 75 -10.23 14.09 -5.75
C LEU A 75 -11.72 14.02 -6.04
N GLY A 76 -12.50 13.73 -5.01
CA GLY A 76 -13.95 13.69 -5.12
C GLY A 76 -14.54 15.10 -5.19
N ARG A 77 -15.66 15.25 -5.92
CA ARG A 77 -16.33 16.54 -6.12
C ARG A 77 -17.47 16.79 -5.13
N ALA A 78 -17.67 15.93 -4.17
CA ALA A 78 -18.76 16.10 -3.21
C ALA A 78 -18.45 17.22 -2.22
N SER A 79 -19.48 17.66 -1.48
CA SER A 79 -19.33 18.62 -0.38
C SER A 79 -18.34 18.13 0.68
N VAL A 80 -18.14 16.83 0.78
CA VAL A 80 -17.15 16.22 1.65
C VAL A 80 -15.92 15.90 0.82
N LYS A 81 -14.76 16.37 1.26
CA LYS A 81 -13.50 16.09 0.58
C LYS A 81 -13.17 14.61 0.66
N SER A 82 -12.90 14.00 -0.48
CA SER A 82 -12.57 12.58 -0.54
C SER A 82 -11.52 12.31 -1.62
N ILE A 83 -10.77 11.22 -1.45
CA ILE A 83 -9.82 10.72 -2.44
C ILE A 83 -10.36 9.41 -2.97
N ARG A 84 -10.45 9.28 -4.29
CA ARG A 84 -10.81 8.02 -4.96
C ARG A 84 -9.56 7.36 -5.48
N ILE A 85 -9.39 6.09 -5.13
CA ILE A 85 -8.26 5.28 -5.56
C ILE A 85 -8.77 4.13 -6.40
N SER A 86 -8.32 4.06 -7.66
CA SER A 86 -8.73 3.02 -8.59
C SER A 86 -7.55 2.12 -8.90
N CYS A 87 -7.71 0.81 -8.71
CA CYS A 87 -6.69 -0.17 -9.05
C CYS A 87 -6.65 -0.39 -10.56
N ASN A 88 -5.46 -0.30 -11.17
CA ASN A 88 -5.31 -0.50 -12.61
C ASN A 88 -5.31 -1.98 -13.00
N PHE A 89 -5.17 -2.90 -12.03
CA PHE A 89 -5.15 -4.35 -12.32
C PHE A 89 -6.53 -4.97 -12.36
N CYS A 90 -7.41 -4.62 -11.41
CA CYS A 90 -8.74 -5.23 -11.34
C CYS A 90 -9.88 -4.24 -11.51
N GLY A 91 -9.57 -2.94 -11.61
CA GLY A 91 -10.59 -1.91 -11.79
C GLY A 91 -11.36 -1.54 -10.53
N HIS A 92 -11.04 -2.14 -9.38
CA HIS A 92 -11.74 -1.82 -8.14
C HIS A 92 -11.43 -0.39 -7.70
N THR A 93 -12.46 0.36 -7.31
CA THR A 93 -12.34 1.73 -6.83
C THR A 93 -12.82 1.80 -5.40
N TYR A 94 -12.06 2.47 -4.55
CA TYR A 94 -12.47 2.74 -3.18
C TYR A 94 -12.18 4.19 -2.82
N ARG A 95 -12.84 4.66 -1.76
CA ARG A 95 -12.83 6.06 -1.38
C ARG A 95 -12.31 6.21 0.05
N LYS A 96 -11.48 7.24 0.27
CA LYS A 96 -11.11 7.67 1.61
C LYS A 96 -11.62 9.10 1.83
N LEU A 97 -12.32 9.31 2.94
CA LEU A 97 -12.74 10.65 3.34
C LEU A 97 -11.56 11.40 3.96
N ILE A 98 -11.42 12.65 3.58
CA ILE A 98 -10.40 13.54 4.14
C ILE A 98 -11.10 14.43 5.17
N PRO A 99 -10.63 14.43 6.43
CA PRO A 99 -11.22 15.29 7.46
C PRO A 99 -11.05 16.76 7.17
#